data_0f3e31fcdc60d79ac4c944aee7d6432e
#
_entry.id   0f3e31fcdc60d79ac4c944aee7d6432e
#
_cell.length_a   1.000
_cell.length_b   1.000
_cell.length_c   1.000
_cell.angle_alpha   90.00
_cell.angle_beta   90.00
_cell.angle_gamma   90.00
#
_symmetry.space_group_name_H-M   'P 1'
#
loop_
_entity.id
_entity.type
_entity.pdbx_description
1 polymer ?
#
loop_
_entity_poly.entity_id
_entity_poly.type
_entity_poly.pdbx_seq_one_letter_code
_entity_poly.pdbx_strand_id
1 'polypeptide(L)'
;MSKVKRLESRRDRLKNITKKDVQEFMMNNAIFLVLLGLLAIIIAIDPAFVSVRNFRNILTQSSTRIIMALGVGGIIVAKGTDLSLGRQVGLAAVISASLLQAPEYTYRMYPDLPQLNIFIPILMVMMITGFFSFINGVVVSKFKVDPFIATLGMMVIVYGVNSIYYDRPPYGAQPIGGLDPAFMKFAQGSFNIGGFIIPYLVIYAAVVTAIIWVLWNKTKFGKNIFAIGGNQEAAIVSGVNVVKYLLMVYTLAGLLYGLGGALEAARIGTATNNTGNMYELDAISACIVGGLSFSGGIGTISGIVTGVLIFQVIAYGLSFIGVNPYLQFIIKGLIIITAVAIDTRKTIKKK
;
A
#
# COMPACT_ATOMS: atom_id res chain seq x y z
N MET A 1 -9.87 33.79 -27.10
CA MET A 1 -10.46 32.71 -27.95
C MET A 1 -11.74 32.24 -27.28
N SER A 2 -12.89 32.41 -27.91
CA SER A 2 -14.21 32.15 -27.32
C SER A 2 -14.44 30.66 -27.04
N LYS A 3 -15.29 30.37 -26.02
CA LYS A 3 -15.72 29.00 -25.63
C LYS A 3 -16.20 28.18 -26.84
N VAL A 4 -16.79 28.84 -27.85
CA VAL A 4 -17.29 28.24 -29.09
C VAL A 4 -16.15 27.67 -29.95
N LYS A 5 -15.04 28.37 -30.16
CA LYS A 5 -13.87 27.85 -30.90
C LYS A 5 -13.20 26.66 -30.21
N ARG A 6 -13.27 26.57 -28.87
CA ARG A 6 -12.77 25.38 -28.11
C ARG A 6 -13.68 24.16 -28.29
N LEU A 7 -14.99 24.37 -28.45
CA LEU A 7 -15.95 23.28 -28.63
C LEU A 7 -15.91 22.75 -30.07
N GLU A 8 -15.77 23.63 -31.07
CA GLU A 8 -15.59 23.25 -32.48
C GLU A 8 -14.30 22.47 -32.68
N SER A 9 -13.17 22.92 -32.12
CA SER A 9 -11.88 22.20 -32.17
C SER A 9 -11.94 20.83 -31.51
N ARG A 10 -12.76 20.62 -30.45
CA ARG A 10 -13.00 19.30 -29.83
C ARG A 10 -13.87 18.41 -30.72
N ARG A 11 -14.88 18.96 -31.36
CA ARG A 11 -15.80 18.23 -32.27
C ARG A 11 -15.08 17.75 -33.53
N ASP A 12 -14.17 18.56 -34.07
CA ASP A 12 -13.36 18.21 -35.24
C ASP A 12 -12.29 17.15 -34.89
N ARG A 13 -11.71 17.18 -33.68
CA ARG A 13 -10.81 16.10 -33.19
C ARG A 13 -11.52 14.77 -33.01
N LEU A 14 -12.79 14.77 -32.60
CA LEU A 14 -13.58 13.55 -32.45
C LEU A 14 -13.99 12.92 -33.78
N LYS A 15 -14.15 13.74 -34.86
CA LYS A 15 -14.48 13.26 -36.20
C LYS A 15 -13.29 12.61 -36.93
N ASN A 16 -12.06 12.93 -36.54
CA ASN A 16 -10.84 12.46 -37.19
C ASN A 16 -10.07 11.42 -36.36
N ILE A 17 -10.74 10.65 -35.45
CA ILE A 17 -10.13 9.57 -34.69
C ILE A 17 -9.74 8.44 -35.66
N THR A 18 -8.45 8.23 -35.82
CA THR A 18 -7.91 7.15 -36.63
C THR A 18 -7.85 5.84 -35.87
N LYS A 19 -7.77 4.68 -36.57
CA LYS A 19 -7.54 3.39 -35.91
C LYS A 19 -6.30 3.39 -35.04
N LYS A 20 -5.27 4.17 -35.43
CA LYS A 20 -4.04 4.36 -34.64
C LYS A 20 -4.32 5.06 -33.31
N ASP A 21 -5.13 6.13 -33.30
CA ASP A 21 -5.45 6.88 -32.09
C ASP A 21 -6.23 6.00 -31.09
N VAL A 22 -7.16 5.20 -31.58
CA VAL A 22 -7.91 4.22 -30.75
C VAL A 22 -6.96 3.15 -30.18
N GLN A 23 -6.07 2.62 -31.00
CA GLN A 23 -5.09 1.61 -30.56
C GLN A 23 -4.10 2.18 -29.54
N GLU A 24 -3.67 3.42 -29.73
CA GLU A 24 -2.80 4.13 -28.80
C GLU A 24 -3.50 4.47 -27.47
N PHE A 25 -4.77 4.88 -27.54
CA PHE A 25 -5.62 5.06 -26.37
C PHE A 25 -5.84 3.76 -25.61
N MET A 26 -6.17 2.66 -26.29
CA MET A 26 -6.35 1.34 -25.69
C MET A 26 -5.06 0.85 -25.04
N MET A 27 -3.91 0.98 -25.70
CA MET A 27 -2.62 0.58 -25.12
C MET A 27 -2.22 1.45 -23.92
N ASN A 28 -2.48 2.75 -23.98
CA ASN A 28 -2.15 3.66 -22.89
C ASN A 28 -3.02 3.46 -21.65
N ASN A 29 -4.25 2.99 -21.83
CA ASN A 29 -5.23 2.77 -20.77
C ASN A 29 -5.59 1.29 -20.57
N ALA A 30 -4.81 0.37 -21.14
CA ALA A 30 -5.12 -1.07 -21.15
C ALA A 30 -5.45 -1.63 -19.76
N ILE A 31 -4.67 -1.24 -18.74
CA ILE A 31 -4.89 -1.69 -17.36
C ILE A 31 -6.24 -1.20 -16.84
N PHE A 32 -6.55 0.10 -17.02
CA PHE A 32 -7.84 0.65 -16.60
C PHE A 32 -9.02 -0.01 -17.30
N LEU A 33 -8.88 -0.33 -18.60
CA LEU A 33 -9.91 -1.01 -19.37
C LEU A 33 -10.14 -2.44 -18.88
N VAL A 34 -9.06 -3.19 -18.57
CA VAL A 34 -9.15 -4.54 -17.98
C VAL A 34 -9.85 -4.48 -16.63
N LEU A 35 -9.45 -3.53 -15.78
CA LEU A 35 -10.02 -3.37 -14.44
C LEU A 35 -11.51 -2.96 -14.50
N LEU A 36 -11.89 -2.07 -15.41
CA LEU A 36 -13.28 -1.71 -15.66
C LEU A 36 -14.08 -2.88 -16.23
N GLY A 37 -13.49 -3.68 -17.10
CA GLY A 37 -14.10 -4.90 -17.62
C GLY A 37 -14.38 -5.93 -16.51
N LEU A 38 -13.42 -6.15 -15.62
CA LEU A 38 -13.60 -7.01 -14.44
C LEU A 38 -14.70 -6.49 -13.52
N LEU A 39 -14.72 -5.18 -13.26
CA LEU A 39 -15.78 -4.56 -12.45
C LEU A 39 -17.16 -4.72 -13.10
N ALA A 40 -17.27 -4.53 -14.41
CA ALA A 40 -18.53 -4.75 -15.13
C ALA A 40 -18.99 -6.20 -15.04
N ILE A 41 -18.09 -7.17 -15.13
CA ILE A 41 -18.38 -8.60 -14.95
C ILE A 41 -18.90 -8.87 -13.52
N ILE A 42 -18.24 -8.33 -12.50
CA ILE A 42 -18.66 -8.50 -11.09
C ILE A 42 -20.09 -7.98 -10.90
N ILE A 43 -20.39 -6.78 -11.40
CA ILE A 43 -21.73 -6.15 -11.28
C ILE A 43 -22.78 -6.95 -12.08
N ALA A 44 -22.40 -7.51 -13.23
CA ALA A 44 -23.30 -8.32 -14.05
C ALA A 44 -23.64 -9.68 -13.40
N ILE A 45 -22.68 -10.27 -12.66
CA ILE A 45 -22.88 -11.53 -11.91
C ILE A 45 -23.76 -11.28 -10.68
N ASP A 46 -23.45 -10.22 -9.89
CA ASP A 46 -24.24 -9.88 -8.71
C ASP A 46 -24.36 -8.34 -8.57
N PRO A 47 -25.51 -7.77 -8.99
CA PRO A 47 -25.79 -6.33 -8.85
C PRO A 47 -25.80 -5.82 -7.40
N ALA A 48 -25.99 -6.70 -6.39
CA ALA A 48 -25.94 -6.33 -4.97
C ALA A 48 -24.54 -5.89 -4.53
N PHE A 49 -23.52 -6.12 -5.37
CA PHE A 49 -22.20 -5.54 -5.19
C PHE A 49 -22.24 -4.01 -5.06
N VAL A 50 -23.11 -3.35 -5.84
CA VAL A 50 -23.30 -1.89 -5.80
C VAL A 50 -24.19 -1.51 -4.62
N SER A 51 -23.62 -1.48 -3.42
CA SER A 51 -24.33 -1.10 -2.20
C SER A 51 -23.45 -0.19 -1.32
N VAL A 52 -24.12 0.65 -0.51
CA VAL A 52 -23.43 1.53 0.45
C VAL A 52 -22.60 0.73 1.45
N ARG A 53 -23.05 -0.47 1.83
CA ARG A 53 -22.33 -1.37 2.72
C ARG A 53 -21.01 -1.83 2.10
N ASN A 54 -21.07 -2.31 0.86
CA ASN A 54 -19.87 -2.79 0.16
C ASN A 54 -18.90 -1.65 -0.14
N PHE A 55 -19.40 -0.48 -0.53
CA PHE A 55 -18.57 0.72 -0.71
C PHE A 55 -17.83 1.09 0.57
N ARG A 56 -18.52 1.08 1.72
CA ARG A 56 -17.89 1.33 3.01
C ARG A 56 -16.83 0.26 3.36
N ASN A 57 -17.11 -1.01 3.11
CA ASN A 57 -16.16 -2.09 3.35
C ASN A 57 -14.90 -1.93 2.48
N ILE A 58 -15.08 -1.59 1.20
CA ILE A 58 -13.96 -1.30 0.29
C ILE A 58 -13.13 -0.15 0.81
N LEU A 59 -13.74 0.97 1.20
CA LEU A 59 -13.01 2.12 1.76
C LEU A 59 -12.24 1.75 3.04
N THR A 60 -12.87 0.98 3.93
CA THR A 60 -12.24 0.54 5.18
C THR A 60 -11.01 -0.34 4.92
N GLN A 61 -11.13 -1.30 4.01
CA GLN A 61 -10.00 -2.17 3.64
C GLN A 61 -8.93 -1.43 2.85
N SER A 62 -9.33 -0.50 1.97
CA SER A 62 -8.38 0.33 1.23
C SER A 62 -7.54 1.22 2.13
N SER A 63 -8.08 1.64 3.27
CA SER A 63 -7.42 2.62 4.15
C SER A 63 -6.07 2.11 4.67
N THR A 64 -6.01 0.89 5.18
CA THR A 64 -4.73 0.30 5.62
C THR A 64 -3.78 0.08 4.45
N ARG A 65 -4.30 -0.32 3.29
CA ARG A 65 -3.52 -0.51 2.06
C ARG A 65 -2.95 0.80 1.52
N ILE A 66 -3.71 1.91 1.59
CA ILE A 66 -3.23 3.24 1.20
C ILE A 66 -2.04 3.65 2.07
N ILE A 67 -2.12 3.48 3.40
CA ILE A 67 -1.02 3.82 4.30
C ILE A 67 0.26 3.06 3.92
N MET A 68 0.16 1.75 3.68
CA MET A 68 1.29 0.92 3.27
C MET A 68 1.83 1.32 1.88
N ALA A 69 0.94 1.55 0.92
CA ALA A 69 1.29 1.93 -0.45
C ALA A 69 1.97 3.31 -0.52
N LEU A 70 1.58 4.26 0.35
CA LEU A 70 2.27 5.55 0.47
C LEU A 70 3.73 5.38 0.94
N GLY A 71 4.00 4.39 1.79
CA GLY A 71 5.36 4.04 2.20
C GLY A 71 6.19 3.53 1.03
N VAL A 72 5.78 2.42 0.42
CA VAL A 72 6.53 1.83 -0.70
C VAL A 72 6.56 2.71 -1.93
N GLY A 73 5.53 3.53 -2.15
CA GLY A 73 5.48 4.49 -3.25
C GLY A 73 6.64 5.48 -3.23
N GLY A 74 7.06 5.93 -2.03
CA GLY A 74 8.25 6.77 -1.88
C GLY A 74 9.53 6.08 -2.32
N ILE A 75 9.67 4.81 -1.99
CA ILE A 75 10.81 3.98 -2.40
C ILE A 75 10.80 3.78 -3.93
N ILE A 76 9.63 3.50 -4.52
CA ILE A 76 9.49 3.34 -5.99
C ILE A 76 9.87 4.64 -6.71
N VAL A 77 9.39 5.79 -6.23
CA VAL A 77 9.76 7.10 -6.80
C VAL A 77 11.27 7.33 -6.72
N ALA A 78 11.94 6.90 -5.67
CA ALA A 78 13.39 6.96 -5.54
C ALA A 78 14.15 5.85 -6.34
N LYS A 79 13.46 5.14 -7.25
CA LYS A 79 13.99 4.03 -8.06
C LYS A 79 14.41 2.81 -7.24
N GLY A 80 13.73 2.55 -6.14
CA GLY A 80 13.88 1.36 -5.31
C GLY A 80 12.64 0.47 -5.34
N THR A 81 12.72 -0.64 -4.63
CA THR A 81 11.57 -1.50 -4.29
C THR A 81 11.73 -2.00 -2.87
N ASP A 82 10.63 -2.47 -2.26
CA ASP A 82 10.66 -3.08 -0.93
C ASP A 82 9.73 -4.28 -0.86
N LEU A 83 10.32 -5.46 -0.96
CA LEU A 83 9.60 -6.73 -0.84
C LEU A 83 9.37 -7.13 0.63
N SER A 84 10.02 -6.47 1.58
CA SER A 84 9.86 -6.79 3.00
C SER A 84 8.60 -6.19 3.62
N LEU A 85 7.88 -5.28 2.91
CA LEU A 85 6.68 -4.60 3.35
C LEU A 85 5.67 -5.55 4.01
N GLY A 86 5.25 -6.60 3.31
CA GLY A 86 4.21 -7.50 3.79
C GLY A 86 4.59 -8.20 5.09
N ARG A 87 5.84 -8.64 5.21
CA ARG A 87 6.35 -9.29 6.42
C ARG A 87 6.54 -8.32 7.58
N GLN A 88 6.92 -7.07 7.31
CA GLN A 88 6.97 -6.01 8.33
C GLN A 88 5.58 -5.66 8.85
N VAL A 89 4.58 -5.59 7.96
CA VAL A 89 3.17 -5.43 8.35
C VAL A 89 2.69 -6.58 9.22
N GLY A 90 3.04 -7.83 8.85
CA GLY A 90 2.73 -9.02 9.65
C GLY A 90 3.35 -8.99 11.03
N LEU A 91 4.63 -8.64 11.13
CA LEU A 91 5.34 -8.47 12.41
C LEU A 91 4.67 -7.41 13.29
N ALA A 92 4.33 -6.25 12.72
CA ALA A 92 3.65 -5.18 13.43
C ALA A 92 2.25 -5.62 13.91
N ALA A 93 1.51 -6.36 13.09
CA ALA A 93 0.21 -6.90 13.45
C ALA A 93 0.30 -7.88 14.61
N VAL A 94 1.25 -8.83 14.55
CA VAL A 94 1.45 -9.86 15.58
C VAL A 94 1.88 -9.23 16.91
N ILE A 95 2.85 -8.31 16.89
CA ILE A 95 3.32 -7.64 18.11
C ILE A 95 2.22 -6.77 18.71
N SER A 96 1.55 -5.94 17.92
CA SER A 96 0.49 -5.08 18.45
C SER A 96 -0.70 -5.88 18.99
N ALA A 97 -1.09 -6.96 18.30
CA ALA A 97 -2.15 -7.84 18.75
C ALA A 97 -1.79 -8.53 20.08
N SER A 98 -0.56 -9.06 20.20
CA SER A 98 -0.13 -9.77 21.42
C SER A 98 -0.04 -8.88 22.66
N LEU A 99 0.31 -7.61 22.48
CA LEU A 99 0.42 -6.63 23.57
C LEU A 99 -0.91 -5.99 23.94
N LEU A 100 -1.90 -6.05 23.05
CA LEU A 100 -3.22 -5.44 23.22
C LEU A 100 -4.34 -6.49 23.26
N GLN A 101 -4.07 -7.64 23.90
CA GLN A 101 -5.13 -8.60 24.25
C GLN A 101 -5.89 -8.11 25.48
N ALA A 102 -7.20 -8.36 25.52
CA ALA A 102 -8.07 -8.00 26.64
C ALA A 102 -7.61 -8.70 27.93
N PRO A 103 -7.61 -8.03 29.10
CA PRO A 103 -7.17 -8.63 30.36
C PRO A 103 -7.92 -9.91 30.73
N GLU A 104 -9.19 -10.01 30.35
CA GLU A 104 -10.08 -11.13 30.65
C GLU A 104 -9.89 -12.32 29.70
N TYR A 105 -9.08 -12.17 28.64
CA TYR A 105 -8.89 -13.23 27.67
C TYR A 105 -7.99 -14.34 28.23
N THR A 106 -8.48 -15.58 28.31
CA THR A 106 -7.82 -16.72 28.95
C THR A 106 -6.49 -17.11 28.30
N TYR A 107 -6.38 -16.94 26.95
CA TYR A 107 -5.21 -17.35 26.17
C TYR A 107 -4.31 -16.17 25.80
N ARG A 108 -4.07 -15.27 26.77
CA ARG A 108 -3.16 -14.14 26.54
C ARG A 108 -1.73 -14.62 26.35
N MET A 109 -1.06 -14.06 25.36
CA MET A 109 0.37 -14.32 25.14
C MET A 109 1.25 -13.81 26.29
N TYR A 110 0.80 -12.75 26.97
CA TYR A 110 1.44 -12.15 28.14
C TYR A 110 0.42 -12.02 29.29
N PRO A 111 0.21 -13.09 30.10
CA PRO A 111 -0.82 -13.09 31.15
C PRO A 111 -0.63 -11.98 32.19
N ASP A 112 0.63 -11.69 32.58
CA ASP A 112 0.95 -10.72 33.63
C ASP A 112 1.10 -9.28 33.13
N LEU A 113 0.93 -9.06 31.81
CA LEU A 113 1.07 -7.70 31.26
C LEU A 113 -0.16 -6.86 31.65
N PRO A 114 0.04 -5.68 32.29
CA PRO A 114 -1.07 -4.78 32.56
C PRO A 114 -1.69 -4.26 31.27
N GLN A 115 -2.92 -3.78 31.33
CA GLN A 115 -3.56 -3.14 30.18
C GLN A 115 -2.77 -1.91 29.76
N LEU A 116 -2.27 -1.93 28.55
CA LEU A 116 -1.47 -0.85 27.98
C LEU A 116 -2.34 0.18 27.28
N ASN A 117 -1.90 1.43 27.30
CA ASN A 117 -2.47 2.43 26.38
C ASN A 117 -2.19 2.01 24.94
N ILE A 118 -3.23 2.01 24.08
CA ILE A 118 -3.16 1.54 22.70
C ILE A 118 -2.07 2.21 21.85
N PHE A 119 -1.72 3.46 22.15
CA PHE A 119 -0.70 4.20 21.41
C PHE A 119 0.72 3.68 21.67
N ILE A 120 0.99 3.07 22.84
CA ILE A 120 2.34 2.56 23.17
C ILE A 120 2.74 1.42 22.24
N PRO A 121 1.96 0.32 22.11
CA PRO A 121 2.28 -0.74 21.16
C PRO A 121 2.27 -0.27 19.70
N ILE A 122 1.38 0.65 19.31
CA ILE A 122 1.37 1.20 17.94
C ILE A 122 2.69 1.93 17.65
N LEU A 123 3.14 2.83 18.53
CA LEU A 123 4.41 3.53 18.35
C LEU A 123 5.60 2.57 18.37
N MET A 124 5.56 1.57 19.25
CA MET A 124 6.61 0.56 19.35
C MET A 124 6.75 -0.22 18.05
N VAL A 125 5.66 -0.72 17.47
CA VAL A 125 5.75 -1.47 16.20
C VAL A 125 6.14 -0.58 15.02
N MET A 126 5.74 0.70 15.02
CA MET A 126 6.23 1.68 14.04
C MET A 126 7.76 1.84 14.13
N MET A 127 8.31 1.93 15.33
CA MET A 127 9.76 2.04 15.53
C MET A 127 10.50 0.75 15.13
N ILE A 128 9.94 -0.43 15.44
CA ILE A 128 10.51 -1.72 15.06
C ILE A 128 10.57 -1.86 13.54
N THR A 129 9.47 -1.64 12.84
CA THR A 129 9.44 -1.72 11.38
C THR A 129 10.24 -0.59 10.73
N GLY A 130 10.23 0.60 11.31
CA GLY A 130 11.10 1.71 10.93
C GLY A 130 12.58 1.34 11.00
N PHE A 131 13.00 0.60 12.04
CA PHE A 131 14.37 0.10 12.20
C PHE A 131 14.74 -0.94 11.14
N PHE A 132 13.88 -1.94 10.86
CA PHE A 132 14.13 -2.90 9.78
C PHE A 132 14.25 -2.21 8.41
N SER A 133 13.36 -1.27 8.12
CA SER A 133 13.42 -0.50 6.89
C SER A 133 14.63 0.46 6.86
N PHE A 134 15.05 1.03 7.99
CA PHE A 134 16.30 1.78 8.09
C PHE A 134 17.52 0.91 7.70
N ILE A 135 17.56 -0.35 8.16
CA ILE A 135 18.60 -1.31 7.75
C ILE A 135 18.58 -1.52 6.24
N ASN A 136 17.38 -1.73 5.63
CA ASN A 136 17.25 -1.78 4.16
C ASN A 136 17.83 -0.53 3.50
N GLY A 137 17.49 0.64 4.03
CA GLY A 137 18.04 1.91 3.57
C GLY A 137 19.57 1.98 3.64
N VAL A 138 20.18 1.47 4.72
CA VAL A 138 21.63 1.40 4.88
C VAL A 138 22.24 0.45 3.84
N VAL A 139 21.68 -0.75 3.68
CA VAL A 139 22.17 -1.77 2.75
C VAL A 139 22.13 -1.26 1.30
N VAL A 140 21.02 -0.64 0.92
CA VAL A 140 20.85 -0.11 -0.44
C VAL A 140 21.70 1.13 -0.67
N SER A 141 21.74 2.08 0.27
CA SER A 141 22.36 3.39 0.01
C SER A 141 23.88 3.40 0.24
N LYS A 142 24.37 2.72 1.29
CA LYS A 142 25.80 2.69 1.64
C LYS A 142 26.55 1.53 0.98
N PHE A 143 25.97 0.31 1.05
CA PHE A 143 26.60 -0.87 0.45
C PHE A 143 26.27 -1.04 -1.03
N LYS A 144 25.36 -0.20 -1.58
CA LYS A 144 24.95 -0.21 -2.99
C LYS A 144 24.44 -1.57 -3.47
N VAL A 145 23.86 -2.35 -2.56
CA VAL A 145 23.17 -3.60 -2.90
C VAL A 145 21.89 -3.26 -3.64
N ASP A 146 21.56 -4.07 -4.65
CA ASP A 146 20.31 -3.91 -5.39
C ASP A 146 19.11 -3.94 -4.44
N PRO A 147 18.17 -2.97 -4.52
CA PRO A 147 17.02 -2.89 -3.64
C PRO A 147 16.17 -4.17 -3.57
N PHE A 148 16.00 -4.87 -4.70
CA PHE A 148 15.26 -6.11 -4.77
C PHE A 148 15.92 -7.19 -3.90
N ILE A 149 17.25 -7.37 -4.04
CA ILE A 149 18.01 -8.38 -3.28
C ILE A 149 18.03 -8.06 -1.79
N ALA A 150 18.30 -6.79 -1.45
CA ALA A 150 18.35 -6.34 -0.06
C ALA A 150 17.02 -6.57 0.66
N THR A 151 15.91 -6.17 0.03
CA THR A 151 14.58 -6.25 0.64
C THR A 151 13.99 -7.67 0.60
N LEU A 152 14.37 -8.49 -0.38
CA LEU A 152 14.07 -9.92 -0.40
C LEU A 152 14.74 -10.64 0.80
N GLY A 153 16.02 -10.36 1.04
CA GLY A 153 16.72 -10.87 2.22
C GLY A 153 16.05 -10.44 3.52
N MET A 154 15.68 -9.15 3.62
CA MET A 154 14.97 -8.62 4.78
C MET A 154 13.59 -9.24 4.95
N MET A 155 12.87 -9.54 3.87
CA MET A 155 11.59 -10.24 3.90
C MET A 155 11.72 -11.59 4.62
N VAL A 156 12.75 -12.36 4.30
CA VAL A 156 13.02 -13.68 4.92
C VAL A 156 13.41 -13.50 6.39
N ILE A 157 14.26 -12.54 6.71
CA ILE A 157 14.67 -12.23 8.09
C ILE A 157 13.46 -11.87 8.94
N VAL A 158 12.63 -10.92 8.49
CA VAL A 158 11.46 -10.47 9.23
C VAL A 158 10.43 -11.59 9.39
N TYR A 159 10.25 -12.44 8.38
CA TYR A 159 9.40 -13.62 8.49
C TYR A 159 9.89 -14.59 9.55
N GLY A 160 11.21 -14.84 9.60
CA GLY A 160 11.83 -15.68 10.64
C GLY A 160 11.64 -15.09 12.05
N VAL A 161 11.94 -13.81 12.22
CA VAL A 161 11.73 -13.08 13.49
C VAL A 161 10.27 -13.14 13.93
N ASN A 162 9.35 -12.86 13.01
CA ASN A 162 7.91 -12.91 13.27
C ASN A 162 7.45 -14.31 13.67
N SER A 163 7.93 -15.36 12.98
CA SER A 163 7.55 -16.75 13.27
C SER A 163 8.08 -17.22 14.62
N ILE A 164 9.33 -16.88 14.97
CA ILE A 164 9.90 -17.17 16.30
C ILE A 164 9.11 -16.46 17.41
N TYR A 165 8.74 -15.19 17.18
CA TYR A 165 7.95 -14.45 18.13
C TYR A 165 6.54 -15.02 18.28
N TYR A 166 5.92 -15.42 17.17
CA TYR A 166 4.56 -15.94 17.09
C TYR A 166 4.42 -17.33 17.72
N ASP A 167 5.42 -18.21 17.52
CA ASP A 167 5.45 -19.59 18.06
C ASP A 167 5.97 -19.63 19.50
N ARG A 168 5.54 -18.69 20.31
CA ARG A 168 6.03 -18.55 21.69
C ARG A 168 5.22 -19.41 22.65
N PRO A 169 5.89 -20.15 23.58
CA PRO A 169 5.20 -20.83 24.69
C PRO A 169 4.38 -19.83 25.53
N PRO A 170 3.30 -20.27 26.21
CA PRO A 170 2.86 -21.65 26.34
C PRO A 170 1.93 -22.16 25.23
N TYR A 171 1.40 -21.27 24.39
CA TYR A 171 0.32 -21.61 23.47
C TYR A 171 0.78 -21.99 22.06
N GLY A 172 2.03 -21.72 21.71
CA GLY A 172 2.58 -21.99 20.38
C GLY A 172 1.93 -21.16 19.27
N ALA A 173 2.06 -21.63 18.03
CA ALA A 173 1.60 -20.92 16.83
C ALA A 173 0.08 -20.96 16.68
N GLN A 174 -0.63 -20.13 17.42
CA GLN A 174 -2.08 -19.98 17.35
C GLN A 174 -2.46 -18.54 16.97
N PRO A 175 -3.61 -18.31 16.27
CA PRO A 175 -4.08 -16.96 15.96
C PRO A 175 -4.23 -16.12 17.23
N ILE A 176 -3.57 -14.98 17.26
CA ILE A 176 -3.61 -14.05 18.40
C ILE A 176 -4.92 -13.26 18.28
N GLY A 177 -5.92 -13.71 19.03
CA GLY A 177 -7.24 -13.09 19.14
C GLY A 177 -7.49 -12.51 20.54
N GLY A 178 -8.76 -12.24 20.87
CA GLY A 178 -9.13 -11.67 22.17
C GLY A 178 -8.56 -10.28 22.38
N LEU A 179 -8.55 -9.45 21.33
CA LEU A 179 -7.98 -8.11 21.37
C LEU A 179 -8.84 -7.18 22.25
N ASP A 180 -8.18 -6.21 22.88
CA ASP A 180 -8.81 -5.17 23.68
C ASP A 180 -9.90 -4.46 22.86
N PRO A 181 -11.15 -4.34 23.39
CA PRO A 181 -12.24 -3.65 22.71
C PRO A 181 -11.91 -2.21 22.33
N ALA A 182 -11.08 -1.49 23.10
CA ALA A 182 -10.66 -0.14 22.77
C ALA A 182 -9.75 -0.13 21.54
N PHE A 183 -8.84 -1.11 21.42
CA PHE A 183 -7.98 -1.27 20.25
C PHE A 183 -8.79 -1.64 19.00
N MET A 184 -9.74 -2.56 19.11
CA MET A 184 -10.65 -2.89 17.99
C MET A 184 -11.49 -1.68 17.58
N LYS A 185 -12.08 -0.97 18.55
CA LYS A 185 -12.89 0.23 18.28
C LYS A 185 -12.09 1.33 17.61
N PHE A 186 -10.80 1.45 17.90
CA PHE A 186 -9.90 2.41 17.26
C PHE A 186 -9.83 2.22 15.74
N ALA A 187 -9.92 0.99 15.23
CA ALA A 187 -9.93 0.71 13.78
C ALA A 187 -11.34 0.46 13.22
N GLN A 188 -12.20 -0.25 13.96
CA GLN A 188 -13.54 -0.64 13.48
C GLN A 188 -14.62 0.42 13.75
N GLY A 189 -14.30 1.45 14.54
CA GLY A 189 -15.23 2.52 14.86
C GLY A 189 -15.52 3.41 13.65
N SER A 190 -16.57 4.22 13.79
CA SER A 190 -17.01 5.15 12.76
C SER A 190 -17.67 6.39 13.36
N PHE A 191 -17.60 7.52 12.63
CA PHE A 191 -18.42 8.70 12.89
C PHE A 191 -19.71 8.62 12.08
N ASN A 192 -20.82 9.03 12.71
CA ASN A 192 -22.09 9.21 12.02
C ASN A 192 -22.37 10.72 11.91
N ILE A 193 -22.33 11.23 10.67
CA ILE A 193 -22.60 12.65 10.39
C ILE A 193 -23.81 12.72 9.47
N GLY A 194 -24.96 13.08 10.03
CA GLY A 194 -26.19 13.25 9.24
C GLY A 194 -26.64 11.98 8.48
N GLY A 195 -26.44 10.80 9.04
CA GLY A 195 -26.76 9.51 8.40
C GLY A 195 -25.64 8.91 7.57
N PHE A 196 -24.55 9.64 7.30
CA PHE A 196 -23.36 9.11 6.65
C PHE A 196 -22.39 8.53 7.67
N ILE A 197 -22.09 7.24 7.53
CA ILE A 197 -21.16 6.52 8.40
C ILE A 197 -19.75 6.54 7.78
N ILE A 198 -18.83 7.27 8.41
CA ILE A 198 -17.42 7.39 7.98
C ILE A 198 -16.56 6.53 8.91
N PRO A 199 -15.94 5.42 8.44
CA PRO A 199 -15.03 4.62 9.25
C PRO A 199 -13.80 5.42 9.71
N TYR A 200 -13.33 5.19 10.94
CA TYR A 200 -12.14 5.85 11.47
C TYR A 200 -10.89 5.61 10.61
N LEU A 201 -10.74 4.41 10.06
CA LEU A 201 -9.63 4.08 9.17
C LEU A 201 -9.54 4.98 7.93
N VAL A 202 -10.69 5.40 7.37
CA VAL A 202 -10.72 6.33 6.23
C VAL A 202 -10.13 7.69 6.63
N ILE A 203 -10.43 8.15 7.84
CA ILE A 203 -9.89 9.41 8.37
C ILE A 203 -8.39 9.29 8.58
N TYR A 204 -7.92 8.18 9.17
CA TYR A 204 -6.47 7.96 9.37
C TYR A 204 -5.73 7.91 8.04
N ALA A 205 -6.26 7.18 7.05
CA ALA A 205 -5.69 7.15 5.71
C ALA A 205 -5.66 8.53 5.04
N ALA A 206 -6.73 9.32 5.20
CA ALA A 206 -6.79 10.69 4.67
C ALA A 206 -5.74 11.60 5.34
N VAL A 207 -5.59 11.53 6.66
CA VAL A 207 -4.58 12.30 7.41
C VAL A 207 -3.16 11.91 6.98
N VAL A 208 -2.86 10.61 6.93
CA VAL A 208 -1.55 10.12 6.47
C VAL A 208 -1.29 10.56 5.03
N THR A 209 -2.30 10.43 4.15
CA THR A 209 -2.20 10.87 2.75
C THR A 209 -1.89 12.37 2.67
N ALA A 210 -2.55 13.19 3.46
CA ALA A 210 -2.29 14.64 3.49
C ALA A 210 -0.87 14.96 3.97
N ILE A 211 -0.38 14.28 5.01
CA ILE A 211 0.99 14.45 5.53
C ILE A 211 2.00 14.07 4.43
N ILE A 212 1.84 12.91 3.81
CA ILE A 212 2.76 12.45 2.75
C ILE A 212 2.66 13.35 1.52
N TRP A 213 1.44 13.85 1.19
CA TRP A 213 1.28 14.82 0.10
C TRP A 213 2.08 16.11 0.35
N VAL A 214 2.03 16.65 1.58
CA VAL A 214 2.85 17.82 1.97
C VAL A 214 4.34 17.49 1.87
N LEU A 215 4.77 16.35 2.40
CA LEU A 215 6.17 15.92 2.34
C LEU A 215 6.69 15.83 0.90
N TRP A 216 5.90 15.27 -0.02
CA TRP A 216 6.32 15.10 -1.41
C TRP A 216 6.27 16.39 -2.21
N ASN A 217 5.21 17.19 -2.04
CA ASN A 217 4.96 18.33 -2.94
C ASN A 217 5.47 19.67 -2.40
N LYS A 218 5.65 19.79 -1.08
CA LYS A 218 5.95 21.08 -0.43
C LYS A 218 7.31 21.14 0.25
N THR A 219 8.06 20.01 0.32
CA THR A 219 9.34 19.97 1.02
C THR A 219 10.52 19.63 0.11
N LYS A 220 11.75 19.90 0.61
CA LYS A 220 12.99 19.46 -0.03
C LYS A 220 13.10 17.95 -0.10
N PHE A 221 12.48 17.21 0.81
CA PHE A 221 12.46 15.76 0.84
C PHE A 221 11.85 15.21 -0.46
N GLY A 222 10.64 15.64 -0.81
CA GLY A 222 9.99 15.20 -2.03
C GLY A 222 10.79 15.55 -3.28
N LYS A 223 11.21 16.82 -3.42
CA LYS A 223 12.03 17.24 -4.58
C LYS A 223 13.26 16.34 -4.78
N ASN A 224 13.94 16.00 -3.69
CA ASN A 224 15.18 15.22 -3.77
C ASN A 224 14.93 13.74 -4.06
N ILE A 225 13.87 13.10 -3.52
CA ILE A 225 13.56 11.71 -3.89
C ILE A 225 13.15 11.59 -5.37
N PHE A 226 12.41 12.57 -5.92
CA PHE A 226 12.09 12.61 -7.35
C PHE A 226 13.35 12.84 -8.21
N ALA A 227 14.26 13.71 -7.78
CA ALA A 227 15.54 13.94 -8.47
C ALA A 227 16.41 12.67 -8.49
N ILE A 228 16.54 11.98 -7.33
CA ILE A 228 17.28 10.72 -7.20
C ILE A 228 16.71 9.67 -8.14
N GLY A 229 15.37 9.49 -8.14
CA GLY A 229 14.72 8.51 -8.98
C GLY A 229 14.82 8.82 -10.48
N GLY A 230 14.83 10.10 -10.85
CA GLY A 230 14.97 10.53 -12.23
C GLY A 230 16.39 10.29 -12.80
N ASN A 231 17.40 10.77 -12.09
CA ASN A 231 18.81 10.51 -12.41
C ASN A 231 19.67 10.71 -11.16
N GLN A 232 20.11 9.61 -10.57
CA GLN A 232 20.89 9.63 -9.33
C GLN A 232 22.23 10.34 -9.48
N GLU A 233 22.93 10.18 -10.60
CA GLU A 233 24.23 10.84 -10.85
C GLU A 233 24.06 12.35 -10.98
N ALA A 234 23.06 12.79 -11.75
CA ALA A 234 22.75 14.22 -11.87
C ALA A 234 22.31 14.82 -10.51
N ALA A 235 21.60 14.08 -9.68
CA ALA A 235 21.24 14.51 -8.34
C ALA A 235 22.47 14.71 -7.45
N ILE A 236 23.46 13.81 -7.52
CA ILE A 236 24.74 13.93 -6.78
C ILE A 236 25.48 15.19 -7.21
N VAL A 237 25.64 15.40 -8.52
CA VAL A 237 26.32 16.60 -9.07
C VAL A 237 25.60 17.89 -8.65
N SER A 238 24.27 17.82 -8.49
CA SER A 238 23.45 18.95 -8.00
C SER A 238 23.51 19.12 -6.48
N GLY A 239 24.37 18.39 -5.76
CA GLY A 239 24.56 18.51 -4.31
C GLY A 239 23.55 17.76 -3.46
N VAL A 240 22.75 16.85 -4.04
CA VAL A 240 21.79 16.04 -3.27
C VAL A 240 22.52 14.90 -2.55
N ASN A 241 22.38 14.82 -1.23
CA ASN A 241 22.90 13.71 -0.44
C ASN A 241 22.00 12.48 -0.60
N VAL A 242 22.29 11.64 -1.60
CA VAL A 242 21.51 10.45 -1.95
C VAL A 242 21.35 9.48 -0.77
N VAL A 243 22.45 9.21 -0.03
CA VAL A 243 22.40 8.30 1.13
C VAL A 243 21.40 8.78 2.16
N LYS A 244 21.44 10.06 2.52
CA LYS A 244 20.50 10.65 3.50
C LYS A 244 19.05 10.48 3.07
N TYR A 245 18.71 10.79 1.81
CA TYR A 245 17.33 10.75 1.35
C TYR A 245 16.83 9.31 1.15
N LEU A 246 17.68 8.37 0.74
CA LEU A 246 17.33 6.95 0.70
C LEU A 246 17.09 6.41 2.12
N LEU A 247 17.94 6.72 3.08
CA LEU A 247 17.70 6.36 4.49
C LEU A 247 16.35 6.89 4.99
N MET A 248 16.06 8.16 4.70
CA MET A 248 14.81 8.80 5.14
C MET A 248 13.58 8.13 4.50
N VAL A 249 13.61 7.82 3.20
CA VAL A 249 12.44 7.24 2.51
C VAL A 249 12.17 5.81 2.95
N TYR A 250 13.21 5.00 3.14
CA TYR A 250 13.06 3.64 3.67
C TYR A 250 12.54 3.67 5.11
N THR A 251 13.11 4.51 5.99
CA THR A 251 12.65 4.63 7.38
C THR A 251 11.20 5.08 7.46
N LEU A 252 10.82 6.09 6.67
CA LEU A 252 9.44 6.56 6.60
C LEU A 252 8.49 5.45 6.13
N ALA A 253 8.91 4.67 5.13
CA ALA A 253 8.13 3.53 4.66
C ALA A 253 7.90 2.51 5.78
N GLY A 254 8.94 2.14 6.52
CA GLY A 254 8.83 1.23 7.66
C GLY A 254 7.90 1.74 8.75
N LEU A 255 7.95 3.03 9.10
CA LEU A 255 7.01 3.63 10.05
C LEU A 255 5.55 3.46 9.57
N LEU A 256 5.28 3.65 8.29
CA LEU A 256 3.95 3.46 7.70
C LEU A 256 3.54 1.99 7.65
N TYR A 257 4.48 1.06 7.45
CA TYR A 257 4.19 -0.39 7.53
C TYR A 257 3.79 -0.80 8.95
N GLY A 258 4.48 -0.28 9.97
CA GLY A 258 4.13 -0.51 11.37
C GLY A 258 2.75 0.00 11.73
N LEU A 259 2.44 1.24 11.34
CA LEU A 259 1.12 1.82 11.52
C LEU A 259 0.05 0.99 10.78
N GLY A 260 0.29 0.67 9.50
CA GLY A 260 -0.61 -0.14 8.70
C GLY A 260 -0.86 -1.53 9.30
N GLY A 261 0.18 -2.19 9.83
CA GLY A 261 0.09 -3.51 10.46
C GLY A 261 -0.72 -3.50 11.76
N ALA A 262 -0.50 -2.52 12.63
CA ALA A 262 -1.29 -2.37 13.86
C ALA A 262 -2.77 -2.09 13.55
N LEU A 263 -3.06 -1.19 12.60
CA LEU A 263 -4.42 -0.90 12.16
C LEU A 263 -5.09 -2.11 11.50
N GLU A 264 -4.32 -2.93 10.76
CA GLU A 264 -4.83 -4.15 10.13
C GLU A 264 -5.19 -5.20 11.17
N ALA A 265 -4.36 -5.42 12.21
CA ALA A 265 -4.67 -6.30 13.33
C ALA A 265 -5.96 -5.86 14.06
N ALA A 266 -6.08 -4.58 14.38
CA ALA A 266 -7.26 -4.02 15.03
C ALA A 266 -8.52 -4.12 14.14
N ARG A 267 -8.37 -3.95 12.81
CA ARG A 267 -9.46 -4.07 11.85
C ARG A 267 -9.98 -5.51 11.73
N ILE A 268 -9.07 -6.48 11.66
CA ILE A 268 -9.42 -7.90 11.52
C ILE A 268 -9.87 -8.50 12.86
N GLY A 269 -9.34 -8.01 13.99
CA GLY A 269 -9.58 -8.54 15.34
C GLY A 269 -8.68 -9.72 15.69
N THR A 270 -7.70 -10.05 14.86
CA THR A 270 -6.74 -11.13 15.07
C THR A 270 -5.48 -10.92 14.24
N ALA A 271 -4.38 -11.57 14.64
CA ALA A 271 -3.14 -11.61 13.88
C ALA A 271 -2.53 -13.01 13.86
N THR A 272 -1.84 -13.34 12.78
CA THR A 272 -1.08 -14.58 12.59
C THR A 272 0.26 -14.26 11.95
N ASN A 273 1.21 -15.21 11.96
CA ASN A 273 2.48 -15.05 11.25
C ASN A 273 2.31 -14.94 9.71
N ASN A 274 1.14 -15.30 9.20
CA ASN A 274 0.79 -15.15 7.79
C ASN A 274 0.06 -13.83 7.47
N THR A 275 -0.23 -13.01 8.48
CA THR A 275 -0.75 -11.66 8.27
C THR A 275 0.23 -10.85 7.41
N GLY A 276 -0.27 -10.10 6.45
CA GLY A 276 0.57 -9.32 5.55
C GLY A 276 1.19 -10.10 4.38
N ASN A 277 0.95 -11.40 4.26
CA ASN A 277 1.47 -12.19 3.14
C ASN A 277 1.00 -11.63 1.80
N MET A 278 1.93 -11.43 0.85
CA MET A 278 1.70 -10.89 -0.49
C MET A 278 1.23 -9.42 -0.53
N TYR A 279 1.22 -8.69 0.61
CA TYR A 279 0.80 -7.29 0.64
C TYR A 279 1.78 -6.37 -0.09
N GLU A 280 3.06 -6.74 -0.16
CA GLU A 280 4.07 -6.07 -0.97
C GLU A 280 3.69 -6.05 -2.44
N LEU A 281 3.21 -7.18 -2.97
CA LEU A 281 2.80 -7.27 -4.38
C LEU A 281 1.54 -6.44 -4.65
N ASP A 282 0.56 -6.49 -3.75
CA ASP A 282 -0.66 -5.68 -3.85
C ASP A 282 -0.32 -4.18 -3.84
N ALA A 283 0.54 -3.73 -2.90
CA ALA A 283 0.90 -2.33 -2.75
C ALA A 283 1.73 -1.80 -3.93
N ILE A 284 2.75 -2.55 -4.36
CA ILE A 284 3.59 -2.19 -5.50
C ILE A 284 2.73 -2.12 -6.78
N SER A 285 1.87 -3.13 -7.01
CA SER A 285 1.00 -3.17 -8.19
C SER A 285 0.03 -2.00 -8.21
N ALA A 286 -0.57 -1.69 -7.06
CA ALA A 286 -1.46 -0.55 -6.93
C ALA A 286 -0.73 0.77 -7.23
N CYS A 287 0.51 0.95 -6.78
CA CYS A 287 1.34 2.10 -7.10
C CYS A 287 1.57 2.23 -8.62
N ILE A 288 1.91 1.12 -9.30
CA ILE A 288 2.18 1.12 -10.74
C ILE A 288 0.89 1.40 -11.54
N VAL A 289 -0.22 0.75 -11.19
CA VAL A 289 -1.55 1.02 -11.77
C VAL A 289 -1.93 2.48 -11.56
N GLY A 290 -1.58 3.04 -10.40
CA GLY A 290 -1.76 4.44 -10.06
C GLY A 290 -0.82 5.42 -10.79
N GLY A 291 0.08 4.91 -11.66
CA GLY A 291 0.95 5.72 -12.52
C GLY A 291 2.32 6.05 -11.93
N LEU A 292 2.77 5.35 -10.89
CA LEU A 292 4.17 5.39 -10.49
C LEU A 292 5.00 4.57 -11.49
N SER A 293 6.20 5.04 -11.82
CA SER A 293 7.11 4.34 -12.70
C SER A 293 8.17 3.56 -11.92
N PHE A 294 8.39 2.28 -12.28
CA PHE A 294 9.52 1.49 -11.78
C PHE A 294 10.88 2.09 -12.16
N SER A 295 10.92 2.89 -13.24
CA SER A 295 12.13 3.61 -13.63
C SER A 295 12.51 4.74 -12.68
N GLY A 296 11.65 5.06 -11.72
CA GLY A 296 11.81 6.15 -10.75
C GLY A 296 11.46 7.53 -11.29
N GLY A 297 11.42 8.52 -10.42
CA GLY A 297 11.24 9.94 -10.74
C GLY A 297 9.86 10.35 -11.22
N ILE A 298 8.89 9.43 -11.31
CA ILE A 298 7.52 9.70 -11.80
C ILE A 298 6.51 9.07 -10.85
N GLY A 299 5.50 9.86 -10.46
CA GLY A 299 4.40 9.40 -9.63
C GLY A 299 3.67 10.55 -8.94
N THR A 300 2.47 10.28 -8.44
CA THR A 300 1.67 11.22 -7.66
C THR A 300 0.99 10.52 -6.49
N ILE A 301 0.76 11.24 -5.41
CA ILE A 301 0.03 10.71 -4.24
C ILE A 301 -1.42 10.34 -4.62
N SER A 302 -2.09 11.19 -5.41
CA SER A 302 -3.44 10.87 -5.90
C SER A 302 -3.46 9.60 -6.75
N GLY A 303 -2.40 9.38 -7.55
CA GLY A 303 -2.22 8.14 -8.30
C GLY A 303 -2.15 6.92 -7.38
N ILE A 304 -1.33 6.95 -6.33
CA ILE A 304 -1.24 5.86 -5.34
C ILE A 304 -2.61 5.54 -4.75
N VAL A 305 -3.31 6.58 -4.26
CA VAL A 305 -4.64 6.41 -3.64
C VAL A 305 -5.63 5.79 -4.64
N THR A 306 -5.68 6.32 -5.87
CA THR A 306 -6.58 5.81 -6.92
C THR A 306 -6.22 4.36 -7.29
N GLY A 307 -4.93 4.05 -7.43
CA GLY A 307 -4.47 2.70 -7.75
C GLY A 307 -4.87 1.69 -6.67
N VAL A 308 -4.69 2.05 -5.39
CA VAL A 308 -5.11 1.18 -4.27
C VAL A 308 -6.62 0.99 -4.25
N LEU A 309 -7.40 2.06 -4.45
CA LEU A 309 -8.87 1.97 -4.49
C LEU A 309 -9.33 1.03 -5.61
N ILE A 310 -8.80 1.19 -6.82
CA ILE A 310 -9.15 0.33 -7.96
C ILE A 310 -8.78 -1.12 -7.66
N PHE A 311 -7.56 -1.37 -7.18
CA PHE A 311 -7.09 -2.71 -6.85
C PHE A 311 -7.95 -3.38 -5.77
N GLN A 312 -8.36 -2.61 -4.75
CA GLN A 312 -9.20 -3.09 -3.67
C GLN A 312 -10.64 -3.36 -4.12
N VAL A 313 -11.21 -2.53 -5.00
CA VAL A 313 -12.54 -2.76 -5.59
C VAL A 313 -12.59 -4.12 -6.28
N ILE A 314 -11.53 -4.45 -7.05
CA ILE A 314 -11.45 -5.73 -7.75
C ILE A 314 -11.24 -6.89 -6.80
N ALA A 315 -10.29 -6.77 -5.86
CA ALA A 315 -10.03 -7.83 -4.89
C ALA A 315 -11.27 -8.13 -4.03
N TYR A 316 -11.96 -7.08 -3.56
CA TYR A 316 -13.19 -7.22 -2.81
C TYR A 316 -14.33 -7.81 -3.68
N GLY A 317 -14.46 -7.34 -4.91
CA GLY A 317 -15.48 -7.81 -5.84
C GLY A 317 -15.32 -9.28 -6.22
N LEU A 318 -14.08 -9.73 -6.51
CA LEU A 318 -13.80 -11.14 -6.78
C LEU A 318 -14.13 -12.02 -5.56
N SER A 319 -13.83 -11.54 -4.35
CA SER A 319 -14.20 -12.24 -3.11
C SER A 319 -15.70 -12.24 -2.89
N PHE A 320 -16.40 -11.14 -3.23
CA PHE A 320 -17.85 -10.98 -3.08
C PHE A 320 -18.63 -11.97 -3.94
N ILE A 321 -18.20 -12.22 -5.18
CA ILE A 321 -18.81 -13.20 -6.07
C ILE A 321 -18.27 -14.63 -5.85
N GLY A 322 -17.52 -14.87 -4.77
CA GLY A 322 -17.06 -16.22 -4.39
C GLY A 322 -15.93 -16.80 -5.23
N VAL A 323 -15.16 -15.97 -5.94
CA VAL A 323 -14.00 -16.46 -6.72
C VAL A 323 -12.96 -17.07 -5.77
N ASN A 324 -12.52 -18.28 -6.11
CA ASN A 324 -11.51 -19.00 -5.32
C ASN A 324 -10.27 -18.13 -5.05
N PRO A 325 -9.78 -18.03 -3.80
CA PRO A 325 -8.63 -17.21 -3.44
C PRO A 325 -7.36 -17.51 -4.28
N TYR A 326 -7.13 -18.75 -4.65
CA TYR A 326 -5.98 -19.13 -5.48
C TYR A 326 -6.09 -18.58 -6.91
N LEU A 327 -7.31 -18.55 -7.48
CA LEU A 327 -7.55 -17.91 -8.77
C LEU A 327 -7.35 -16.39 -8.70
N GLN A 328 -7.68 -15.77 -7.55
CA GLN A 328 -7.39 -14.33 -7.33
C GLN A 328 -5.89 -14.05 -7.40
N PHE A 329 -5.01 -14.93 -6.88
CA PHE A 329 -3.56 -14.79 -7.03
C PHE A 329 -3.11 -14.85 -8.48
N ILE A 330 -3.70 -15.74 -9.30
CA ILE A 330 -3.39 -15.80 -10.74
C ILE A 330 -3.79 -14.50 -11.43
N ILE A 331 -5.00 -14.01 -11.17
CA ILE A 331 -5.50 -12.74 -11.73
C ILE A 331 -4.59 -11.57 -11.32
N LYS A 332 -4.24 -11.47 -10.04
CA LYS A 332 -3.31 -10.45 -9.53
C LYS A 332 -1.95 -10.52 -10.24
N GLY A 333 -1.38 -11.72 -10.36
CA GLY A 333 -0.11 -11.93 -11.06
C GLY A 333 -0.16 -11.46 -12.51
N LEU A 334 -1.22 -11.77 -13.25
CA LEU A 334 -1.42 -11.30 -14.61
C LEU A 334 -1.54 -9.76 -14.70
N ILE A 335 -2.25 -9.14 -13.76
CA ILE A 335 -2.37 -7.69 -13.67
C ILE A 335 -0.98 -7.06 -13.46
N ILE A 336 -0.18 -7.61 -12.52
CA ILE A 336 1.17 -7.12 -12.22
C ILE A 336 2.07 -7.17 -13.48
N ILE A 337 2.15 -8.33 -14.12
CA ILE A 337 3.00 -8.52 -15.31
C ILE A 337 2.58 -7.56 -16.41
N THR A 338 1.28 -7.43 -16.65
CA THR A 338 0.73 -6.54 -17.68
C THR A 338 1.03 -5.07 -17.35
N ALA A 339 0.86 -4.67 -16.08
CA ALA A 339 1.14 -3.31 -15.63
C ALA A 339 2.59 -2.93 -15.84
N VAL A 340 3.52 -3.77 -15.38
CA VAL A 340 4.95 -3.54 -15.50
C VAL A 340 5.40 -3.57 -16.96
N ALA A 341 4.90 -4.49 -17.78
CA ALA A 341 5.23 -4.57 -19.21
C ALA A 341 4.81 -3.29 -19.97
N ILE A 342 3.64 -2.73 -19.63
CA ILE A 342 3.16 -1.48 -20.23
C ILE A 342 4.00 -0.28 -19.77
N ASP A 343 4.35 -0.19 -18.48
CA ASP A 343 5.20 0.90 -17.95
C ASP A 343 6.58 0.88 -18.59
N THR A 344 7.21 -0.29 -18.67
CA THR A 344 8.51 -0.47 -19.30
C THR A 344 8.50 -0.04 -20.77
N ARG A 345 7.46 -0.44 -21.54
CA ARG A 345 7.33 -0.02 -22.95
C ARG A 345 7.16 1.50 -23.11
N LYS A 346 6.42 2.16 -22.22
CA LYS A 346 6.27 3.62 -22.22
C LYS A 346 7.59 4.34 -21.99
N THR A 347 8.45 3.78 -21.12
CA THR A 347 9.77 4.34 -20.81
C THR A 347 10.77 4.18 -21.96
N ILE A 348 10.76 3.02 -22.64
CA ILE A 348 11.63 2.77 -23.81
C ILE A 348 11.29 3.68 -24.98
N LYS A 349 9.99 3.96 -25.25
CA LYS A 349 9.56 4.85 -26.34
C LYS A 349 9.89 6.33 -26.10
N LYS A 350 10.23 6.73 -24.87
CA LYS A 350 10.59 8.12 -24.53
C LYS A 350 12.12 8.39 -24.56
N LYS A 351 12.93 7.37 -24.67
CA LYS A 351 14.36 7.42 -24.94
C LYS A 351 14.60 7.32 -26.46
#